data_0db2926f0168006a55f7b7387c2babb6
#
_entry.id   0db2926f0168006a55f7b7387c2babb6
#
_cell.length_a   1.000
_cell.length_b   1.000
_cell.length_c   1.000
_cell.angle_alpha   90.00
_cell.angle_beta   90.00
_cell.angle_gamma   90.00
#
_symmetry.space_group_name_H-M   'P 1'
#
loop_
_entity.id
_entity.type
_entity.pdbx_description
1 polymer ?
#
loop_
_entity_poly.entity_id
_entity_poly.type
_entity_poly.pdbx_seq_one_letter_code
_entity_poly.pdbx_strand_id
1 'polypeptide(L)'
;MLQNRGRGRLIKMRDTIGSNNSDLTEMNRSAVVKILQQREVCSRADIAKQMGLTQASITKIVAVLMEMGIVSEVGSIKGSGNRRSIGLKLNADRNQIIGVKFARHMFAVGVFDISGKIYSHIEIEYPIEEDQQVVLASMKKQIHDTLQQYKNVVAIGLAVPGPYLQDEGRIAVVTQMPSWHNINFLNEFKDEFNKPFFIVHDGNAGALAEWWFGEHEKPLHTLAYFLVGEGVGSGIIEGGNLLLGVQGAASEIGHISVDVKGPRCECGNYGCLELYCSAPVMYKLAKQRVPECLLEGYQQNSDACNAVFEAARGGNKKALEVVREIGEYIGYGCVTLINAYNPDIIVIGDSISRGGDLLLPIVKEVVKQRIIDELHTKVQIKISSLKVDPTLYGAAAAATDKLLQMPSAFLAVKE
;
A
#
# COMPACT_ATOMS: atom_id res chain seq x y z
N MET A 1 39.04 4.20 -26.87
CA MET A 1 37.62 3.97 -27.16
C MET A 1 36.93 3.69 -25.85
N LEU A 2 36.31 4.70 -25.28
CA LEU A 2 35.64 4.66 -23.98
C LEU A 2 34.18 4.28 -24.22
N GLN A 3 33.76 3.11 -23.80
CA GLN A 3 32.35 2.74 -23.71
C GLN A 3 31.81 3.18 -22.34
N ASN A 4 31.01 4.24 -22.38
CA ASN A 4 30.25 4.73 -21.24
C ASN A 4 28.96 3.88 -21.12
N ARG A 5 28.96 2.87 -20.25
CA ARG A 5 27.77 2.13 -19.87
C ARG A 5 27.15 2.85 -18.65
N GLY A 6 26.03 3.51 -18.88
CA GLY A 6 25.21 4.08 -17.80
C GLY A 6 24.76 2.96 -16.85
N ARG A 7 25.38 2.92 -15.67
CA ARG A 7 24.95 2.05 -14.56
C ARG A 7 23.76 2.70 -13.87
N GLY A 8 22.60 2.05 -13.93
CA GLY A 8 21.48 2.35 -13.05
C GLY A 8 21.96 2.30 -11.61
N ARG A 9 21.99 3.44 -10.94
CA ARG A 9 22.39 3.55 -9.54
C ARG A 9 21.24 3.06 -8.66
N LEU A 10 21.40 1.89 -8.04
CA LEU A 10 20.68 1.52 -6.82
C LEU A 10 20.97 2.58 -5.75
N ILE A 11 19.97 3.36 -5.37
CA ILE A 11 20.11 4.34 -4.31
C ILE A 11 19.93 3.59 -2.98
N LYS A 12 21.05 3.16 -2.39
CA LYS A 12 21.06 2.70 -0.98
C LYS A 12 20.78 3.91 -0.10
N MET A 13 19.70 3.86 0.68
CA MET A 13 19.55 4.76 1.83
C MET A 13 20.71 4.50 2.79
N ARG A 14 21.68 5.40 2.85
CA ARG A 14 22.65 5.45 3.93
C ARG A 14 21.99 6.18 5.10
N ASP A 15 22.01 5.57 6.27
CA ASP A 15 21.86 6.28 7.55
C ASP A 15 22.98 7.32 7.63
N THR A 16 22.67 8.56 7.30
CA THR A 16 23.64 9.65 7.28
C THR A 16 23.70 10.32 8.63
N ILE A 17 24.65 9.91 9.42
CA ILE A 17 25.30 10.80 10.38
C ILE A 17 26.11 11.80 9.54
N GLY A 18 25.51 12.99 9.27
CA GLY A 18 26.09 14.05 8.45
C GLY A 18 25.36 14.24 7.11
N SER A 19 24.28 15.05 7.08
CA SER A 19 23.64 15.51 5.85
C SER A 19 24.54 16.55 5.16
N ASN A 20 24.86 16.33 3.89
CA ASN A 20 25.50 17.36 3.09
C ASN A 20 24.45 18.38 2.57
N ASN A 21 24.90 19.50 1.99
CA ASN A 21 23.99 20.54 1.48
C ASN A 21 23.03 20.04 0.40
N SER A 22 23.37 18.98 -0.36
CA SER A 22 22.49 18.39 -1.36
C SER A 22 21.34 17.61 -0.71
N ASP A 23 21.62 16.87 0.34
CA ASP A 23 20.62 16.06 1.07
C ASP A 23 19.60 16.98 1.77
N LEU A 24 20.07 18.06 2.43
CA LEU A 24 19.18 19.07 3.02
C LEU A 24 18.29 19.76 1.96
N THR A 25 18.83 20.01 0.79
CA THR A 25 18.08 20.62 -0.31
C THR A 25 16.97 19.68 -0.80
N GLU A 26 17.28 18.39 -0.95
CA GLU A 26 16.32 17.37 -1.38
C GLU A 26 15.24 17.14 -0.31
N MET A 27 15.61 17.06 0.95
CA MET A 27 14.67 16.98 2.08
C MET A 27 13.69 18.16 2.10
N ASN A 28 14.19 19.38 1.89
CA ASN A 28 13.34 20.57 1.82
C ASN A 28 12.39 20.56 0.63
N ARG A 29 12.83 20.10 -0.54
CA ARG A 29 11.96 19.91 -1.73
C ARG A 29 10.85 18.88 -1.44
N SER A 30 11.23 17.73 -0.89
CA SER A 30 10.30 16.69 -0.48
C SER A 30 9.26 17.21 0.52
N ALA A 31 9.67 17.97 1.53
CA ALA A 31 8.75 18.55 2.50
C ALA A 31 7.73 19.51 1.88
N VAL A 32 8.15 20.36 0.92
CA VAL A 32 7.23 21.24 0.17
C VAL A 32 6.20 20.42 -0.61
N VAL A 33 6.64 19.36 -1.28
CA VAL A 33 5.75 18.49 -2.06
C VAL A 33 4.75 17.77 -1.17
N LYS A 34 5.19 17.22 -0.02
CA LYS A 34 4.32 16.59 0.98
C LYS A 34 3.25 17.54 1.53
N ILE A 35 3.61 18.80 1.80
CA ILE A 35 2.64 19.84 2.24
C ILE A 35 1.59 20.10 1.14
N LEU A 36 2.02 20.23 -0.11
CA LEU A 36 1.10 20.46 -1.23
C LEU A 36 0.17 19.27 -1.51
N GLN A 37 0.64 18.05 -1.27
CA GLN A 37 -0.17 16.87 -1.40
C GLN A 37 -1.28 16.81 -0.32
N GLN A 38 -0.94 17.13 0.93
CA GLN A 38 -1.88 17.11 2.04
C GLN A 38 -2.91 18.24 1.99
N ARG A 39 -2.57 19.38 1.39
CA ARG A 39 -3.40 20.59 1.39
C ARG A 39 -4.00 20.94 0.03
N GLU A 40 -3.74 20.14 -1.00
CA GLU A 40 -4.13 20.36 -2.39
C GLU A 40 -3.63 21.70 -2.97
N VAL A 41 -3.93 22.81 -2.30
CA VAL A 41 -3.49 24.17 -2.67
C VAL A 41 -2.96 24.91 -1.46
N CYS A 42 -1.76 25.50 -1.57
CA CYS A 42 -1.11 26.23 -0.48
C CYS A 42 -0.32 27.41 -1.01
N SER A 43 -0.23 28.51 -0.22
CA SER A 43 0.63 29.64 -0.60
C SER A 43 2.08 29.43 -0.15
N ARG A 44 3.04 30.13 -0.80
CA ARG A 44 4.45 30.14 -0.35
C ARG A 44 4.60 30.58 1.12
N ALA A 45 3.76 31.53 1.55
CA ALA A 45 3.78 32.01 2.93
C ALA A 45 3.33 30.94 3.94
N ASP A 46 2.29 30.17 3.60
CA ASP A 46 1.79 29.08 4.46
C ASP A 46 2.79 27.92 4.54
N ILE A 47 3.43 27.58 3.41
CA ILE A 47 4.49 26.58 3.35
C ILE A 47 5.68 27.04 4.23
N ALA A 48 6.12 28.31 4.06
CA ALA A 48 7.21 28.89 4.84
C ALA A 48 6.94 28.81 6.35
N LYS A 49 5.71 29.17 6.76
CA LYS A 49 5.28 29.09 8.16
C LYS A 49 5.29 27.65 8.69
N GLN A 50 4.81 26.69 7.92
CA GLN A 50 4.74 25.28 8.33
C GLN A 50 6.13 24.64 8.45
N MET A 51 7.05 25.00 7.54
CA MET A 51 8.42 24.48 7.53
C MET A 51 9.39 25.25 8.46
N GLY A 52 8.99 26.38 9.01
CA GLY A 52 9.89 27.25 9.77
C GLY A 52 10.99 27.90 8.93
N LEU A 53 10.77 28.04 7.61
CA LEU A 53 11.72 28.62 6.67
C LEU A 53 11.31 30.03 6.23
N THR A 54 12.27 30.79 5.66
CA THR A 54 11.96 32.11 5.08
C THR A 54 11.17 31.98 3.77
N GLN A 55 10.35 32.97 3.43
CA GLN A 55 9.65 33.01 2.13
C GLN A 55 10.61 33.00 0.94
N ALA A 56 11.78 33.64 1.10
CA ALA A 56 12.83 33.66 0.07
C ALA A 56 13.37 32.24 -0.21
N SER A 57 13.58 31.43 0.86
CA SER A 57 14.00 30.03 0.73
C SER A 57 12.93 29.21 0.02
N ILE A 58 11.67 29.33 0.42
CA ILE A 58 10.56 28.63 -0.21
C ILE A 58 10.40 29.04 -1.69
N THR A 59 10.57 30.32 -2.01
CA THR A 59 10.50 30.78 -3.40
C THR A 59 11.55 30.10 -4.28
N LYS A 60 12.78 29.93 -3.79
CA LYS A 60 13.84 29.22 -4.52
C LYS A 60 13.51 27.73 -4.71
N ILE A 61 13.03 27.07 -3.65
CA ILE A 61 12.62 25.65 -3.71
C ILE A 61 11.50 25.46 -4.71
N VAL A 62 10.45 26.29 -4.63
CA VAL A 62 9.28 26.22 -5.52
C VAL A 62 9.68 26.49 -6.97
N ALA A 63 10.58 27.44 -7.23
CA ALA A 63 11.06 27.71 -8.60
C ALA A 63 11.66 26.45 -9.24
N VAL A 64 12.50 25.71 -8.50
CA VAL A 64 13.08 24.44 -8.97
C VAL A 64 12.01 23.38 -9.19
N LEU A 65 11.06 23.22 -8.25
CA LEU A 65 9.96 22.27 -8.41
C LEU A 65 9.03 22.60 -9.59
N MET A 66 8.88 23.88 -9.92
CA MET A 66 8.15 24.32 -11.12
C MET A 66 8.93 24.00 -12.41
N GLU A 67 10.24 24.22 -12.41
CA GLU A 67 11.13 23.84 -13.52
C GLU A 67 11.11 22.32 -13.75
N MET A 68 11.11 21.53 -12.68
CA MET A 68 10.91 20.06 -12.73
C MET A 68 9.50 19.66 -13.22
N GLY A 69 8.55 20.60 -13.28
CA GLY A 69 7.16 20.33 -13.66
C GLY A 69 6.35 19.59 -12.60
N ILE A 70 6.82 19.55 -11.34
CA ILE A 70 6.13 18.90 -10.21
C ILE A 70 5.07 19.82 -9.60
N VAL A 71 5.30 21.14 -9.60
CA VAL A 71 4.44 22.16 -9.01
C VAL A 71 4.00 23.19 -10.05
N SER A 72 2.80 23.74 -9.91
CA SER A 72 2.29 24.84 -10.70
C SER A 72 1.55 25.89 -9.86
N GLU A 73 1.42 27.10 -10.39
CA GLU A 73 0.60 28.16 -9.83
C GLU A 73 -0.87 28.05 -10.27
N VAL A 74 -1.80 28.28 -9.34
CA VAL A 74 -3.27 28.20 -9.60
C VAL A 74 -4.00 29.52 -9.48
N GLY A 75 -3.28 30.64 -9.54
CA GLY A 75 -3.87 31.95 -9.40
C GLY A 75 -4.05 32.41 -7.95
N SER A 76 -4.91 33.38 -7.74
CA SER A 76 -5.06 34.06 -6.44
C SER A 76 -5.92 33.26 -5.47
N ILE A 77 -5.40 32.95 -4.29
CA ILE A 77 -6.11 32.33 -3.18
C ILE A 77 -6.16 33.26 -1.95
N LYS A 78 -7.10 33.02 -1.02
CA LYS A 78 -7.08 33.67 0.29
C LYS A 78 -5.96 33.04 1.13
N GLY A 79 -4.88 33.78 1.36
CA GLY A 79 -3.82 33.40 2.28
C GLY A 79 -4.15 33.67 3.74
N SER A 80 -3.28 33.27 4.66
CA SER A 80 -3.41 33.56 6.08
C SER A 80 -3.44 35.09 6.30
N GLY A 81 -4.49 35.60 6.98
CA GLY A 81 -4.65 37.02 7.29
C GLY A 81 -5.31 37.86 6.20
N ASN A 82 -6.21 37.28 5.39
CA ASN A 82 -7.03 37.96 4.39
C ASN A 82 -6.26 38.64 3.22
N ARG A 83 -4.95 38.38 3.07
CA ARG A 83 -4.16 38.83 1.92
C ARG A 83 -4.31 37.85 0.76
N ARG A 84 -4.42 38.39 -0.46
CA ARG A 84 -4.36 37.57 -1.67
C ARG A 84 -2.95 37.04 -1.87
N SER A 85 -2.80 35.75 -2.10
CA SER A 85 -1.55 35.05 -2.37
C SER A 85 -1.71 34.17 -3.60
N ILE A 86 -0.62 33.90 -4.32
CA ILE A 86 -0.63 32.92 -5.41
C ILE A 86 -0.63 31.52 -4.78
N GLY A 87 -1.61 30.70 -5.16
CA GLY A 87 -1.71 29.31 -4.77
C GLY A 87 -0.76 28.45 -5.58
N LEU A 88 -0.23 27.42 -4.95
CA LEU A 88 0.59 26.38 -5.54
C LEU A 88 -0.13 25.05 -5.43
N LYS A 89 -0.06 24.21 -6.47
CA LYS A 89 -0.54 22.83 -6.45
C LYS A 89 0.46 21.89 -7.12
N LEU A 90 0.29 20.58 -6.87
CA LEU A 90 1.02 19.56 -7.63
C LEU A 90 0.49 19.47 -9.06
N ASN A 91 1.38 19.28 -10.03
CA ASN A 91 1.05 18.98 -11.43
C ASN A 91 0.76 17.48 -11.58
N ALA A 92 -0.35 17.03 -11.03
CA ALA A 92 -0.68 15.62 -10.99
C ALA A 92 -0.79 15.02 -12.39
N ASP A 93 -1.54 15.65 -13.29
CA ASP A 93 -1.84 15.12 -14.63
C ASP A 93 -0.60 14.90 -15.53
N ARG A 94 0.52 15.60 -15.25
CA ARG A 94 1.79 15.48 -15.98
C ARG A 94 2.75 14.46 -15.40
N ASN A 95 2.41 13.89 -14.24
CA ASN A 95 3.23 12.94 -13.50
C ASN A 95 2.38 11.73 -13.15
N GLN A 96 2.30 10.78 -14.10
CA GLN A 96 1.54 9.56 -13.97
C GLN A 96 2.44 8.44 -13.46
N ILE A 97 1.86 7.50 -12.74
CA ILE A 97 2.52 6.34 -12.16
C ILE A 97 1.76 5.09 -12.62
N ILE A 98 2.47 4.08 -13.07
CA ILE A 98 1.90 2.74 -13.20
C ILE A 98 2.01 2.05 -11.85
N GLY A 99 0.87 1.63 -11.30
CA GLY A 99 0.79 0.66 -10.19
C GLY A 99 0.54 -0.72 -10.74
N VAL A 100 1.25 -1.71 -10.23
CA VAL A 100 1.06 -3.12 -10.55
C VAL A 100 0.84 -3.89 -9.26
N LYS A 101 -0.24 -4.67 -9.17
CA LYS A 101 -0.46 -5.66 -8.11
C LYS A 101 -0.20 -7.03 -8.67
N PHE A 102 0.69 -7.78 -8.06
CA PHE A 102 0.85 -9.22 -8.31
C PHE A 102 0.19 -9.99 -7.17
N ALA A 103 -0.67 -10.94 -7.49
CA ALA A 103 -1.39 -11.76 -6.52
C ALA A 103 -1.46 -13.22 -7.02
N ARG A 104 -2.05 -14.10 -6.24
CA ARG A 104 -2.02 -15.56 -6.43
C ARG A 104 -2.64 -16.06 -7.74
N HIS A 105 -3.73 -15.43 -8.18
CA HIS A 105 -4.51 -15.85 -9.35
C HIS A 105 -4.61 -14.77 -10.41
N MET A 106 -4.05 -13.61 -10.17
CA MET A 106 -4.20 -12.47 -11.04
C MET A 106 -3.06 -11.47 -10.83
N PHE A 107 -2.86 -10.65 -11.83
CA PHE A 107 -2.17 -9.37 -11.63
C PHE A 107 -3.04 -8.23 -12.16
N ALA A 108 -2.88 -7.06 -11.59
CA ALA A 108 -3.56 -5.86 -12.03
C ALA A 108 -2.55 -4.77 -12.42
N VAL A 109 -2.87 -4.00 -13.43
CA VAL A 109 -2.10 -2.83 -13.86
C VAL A 109 -3.01 -1.62 -13.87
N GLY A 110 -2.64 -0.57 -13.16
CA GLY A 110 -3.41 0.67 -13.11
C GLY A 110 -2.53 1.89 -13.41
N VAL A 111 -3.13 2.94 -13.96
CA VAL A 111 -2.48 4.23 -14.17
C VAL A 111 -3.09 5.25 -13.25
N PHE A 112 -2.25 5.87 -12.45
CA PHE A 112 -2.59 6.87 -11.45
C PHE A 112 -1.78 8.14 -11.72
N ASP A 113 -2.21 9.27 -11.21
CA ASP A 113 -1.33 10.40 -11.05
C ASP A 113 -0.80 10.51 -9.61
N ILE A 114 0.11 11.42 -9.38
CA ILE A 114 0.72 11.62 -8.05
C ILE A 114 -0.26 12.16 -6.99
N SER A 115 -1.51 12.51 -7.36
CA SER A 115 -2.60 12.83 -6.42
C SER A 115 -3.48 11.63 -6.10
N GLY A 116 -3.26 10.49 -6.78
CA GLY A 116 -4.05 9.28 -6.61
C GLY A 116 -5.27 9.18 -7.52
N LYS A 117 -5.47 10.11 -8.45
CA LYS A 117 -6.53 9.98 -9.45
C LYS A 117 -6.21 8.82 -10.38
N ILE A 118 -7.18 7.91 -10.54
CA ILE A 118 -7.05 6.78 -11.46
C ILE A 118 -7.49 7.18 -12.88
N TYR A 119 -6.72 6.75 -13.87
CA TYR A 119 -6.99 6.94 -15.31
C TYR A 119 -7.47 5.65 -15.97
N SER A 120 -6.89 4.53 -15.59
CA SER A 120 -7.30 3.19 -16.05
C SER A 120 -6.84 2.13 -15.07
N HIS A 121 -7.51 0.99 -15.07
CA HIS A 121 -6.99 -0.24 -14.51
C HIS A 121 -7.50 -1.44 -15.31
N ILE A 122 -6.72 -2.51 -15.29
CA ILE A 122 -7.05 -3.80 -15.88
C ILE A 122 -6.60 -4.89 -14.93
N GLU A 123 -7.39 -5.93 -14.82
CA GLU A 123 -7.08 -7.15 -14.08
C GLU A 123 -6.95 -8.30 -15.07
N ILE A 124 -5.91 -9.11 -14.90
CA ILE A 124 -5.61 -10.26 -15.76
C ILE A 124 -5.49 -11.49 -14.86
N GLU A 125 -6.44 -12.38 -14.99
CA GLU A 125 -6.48 -13.64 -14.25
C GLU A 125 -5.60 -14.70 -14.95
N TYR A 126 -5.04 -15.62 -14.15
CA TYR A 126 -4.29 -16.77 -14.61
C TYR A 126 -4.49 -17.95 -13.65
N PRO A 127 -4.38 -19.21 -14.16
CA PRO A 127 -4.44 -20.40 -13.32
C PRO A 127 -3.30 -20.39 -12.28
N ILE A 128 -3.54 -20.91 -11.08
CA ILE A 128 -2.53 -20.94 -10.02
C ILE A 128 -1.30 -21.79 -10.39
N GLU A 129 -1.50 -22.77 -11.26
CA GLU A 129 -0.45 -23.67 -11.77
C GLU A 129 0.24 -23.12 -13.02
N GLU A 130 -0.11 -21.91 -13.50
CA GLU A 130 0.50 -21.30 -14.68
C GLU A 130 2.01 -21.16 -14.51
N ASP A 131 2.73 -21.34 -15.60
CA ASP A 131 4.19 -21.17 -15.61
C ASP A 131 4.57 -19.72 -15.26
N GLN A 132 5.51 -19.58 -14.36
CA GLN A 132 5.95 -18.27 -13.84
C GLN A 132 6.47 -17.35 -14.95
N GLN A 133 7.18 -17.91 -15.93
CA GLN A 133 7.73 -17.13 -17.03
C GLN A 133 6.63 -16.61 -17.96
N VAL A 134 5.55 -17.40 -18.12
CA VAL A 134 4.35 -16.96 -18.87
C VAL A 134 3.68 -15.79 -18.15
N VAL A 135 3.50 -15.89 -16.83
CA VAL A 135 2.90 -14.79 -16.02
C VAL A 135 3.79 -13.56 -16.06
N LEU A 136 5.11 -13.69 -15.83
CA LEU A 136 6.06 -12.58 -15.88
C LEU A 136 6.09 -11.91 -17.25
N ALA A 137 6.09 -12.69 -18.33
CA ALA A 137 6.04 -12.16 -19.70
C ALA A 137 4.73 -11.40 -19.97
N SER A 138 3.59 -11.92 -19.49
CA SER A 138 2.30 -11.25 -19.57
C SER A 138 2.29 -9.92 -18.79
N MET A 139 2.83 -9.90 -17.58
CA MET A 139 2.97 -8.67 -16.79
C MET A 139 3.83 -7.62 -17.52
N LYS A 140 5.02 -8.02 -18.00
CA LYS A 140 5.93 -7.15 -18.76
C LYS A 140 5.24 -6.57 -19.99
N LYS A 141 4.57 -7.43 -20.77
CA LYS A 141 3.81 -7.00 -21.95
C LYS A 141 2.74 -5.96 -21.59
N GLN A 142 1.93 -6.23 -20.56
CA GLN A 142 0.87 -5.31 -20.16
C GLN A 142 1.41 -3.94 -19.70
N ILE A 143 2.56 -3.93 -18.99
CA ILE A 143 3.23 -2.68 -18.59
C ILE A 143 3.74 -1.93 -19.82
N HIS A 144 4.38 -2.61 -20.79
CA HIS A 144 4.82 -1.99 -22.05
C HIS A 144 3.66 -1.39 -22.85
N ASP A 145 2.56 -2.12 -23.00
CA ASP A 145 1.37 -1.63 -23.69
C ASP A 145 0.80 -0.38 -22.99
N THR A 146 0.79 -0.38 -21.65
CA THR A 146 0.38 0.78 -20.84
C THR A 146 1.32 1.99 -21.03
N LEU A 147 2.64 1.77 -21.06
CA LEU A 147 3.63 2.83 -21.33
C LEU A 147 3.51 3.43 -22.74
N GLN A 148 3.06 2.62 -23.71
CA GLN A 148 2.78 3.11 -25.06
C GLN A 148 1.55 4.02 -25.09
N GLN A 149 0.54 3.70 -24.30
CA GLN A 149 -0.71 4.47 -24.23
C GLN A 149 -0.56 5.75 -23.40
N TYR A 150 0.17 5.70 -22.26
CA TYR A 150 0.30 6.80 -21.31
C TYR A 150 1.71 7.37 -21.31
N LYS A 151 1.90 8.49 -22.06
CA LYS A 151 3.25 9.09 -22.25
C LYS A 151 3.77 9.88 -21.05
N ASN A 152 2.90 10.23 -20.11
CA ASN A 152 3.26 11.00 -18.91
C ASN A 152 3.69 10.12 -17.74
N VAL A 153 3.87 8.81 -17.94
CA VAL A 153 4.33 7.91 -16.90
C VAL A 153 5.78 8.20 -16.54
N VAL A 154 6.03 8.50 -15.26
CA VAL A 154 7.34 8.85 -14.72
C VAL A 154 7.96 7.74 -13.88
N ALA A 155 7.18 6.80 -13.37
CA ALA A 155 7.67 5.64 -12.60
C ALA A 155 6.66 4.49 -12.61
N ILE A 156 7.13 3.32 -12.13
CA ILE A 156 6.34 2.10 -11.98
C ILE A 156 6.53 1.57 -10.57
N GLY A 157 5.43 1.23 -9.89
CA GLY A 157 5.44 0.51 -8.61
C GLY A 157 4.84 -0.87 -8.77
N LEU A 158 5.42 -1.87 -8.13
CA LEU A 158 4.94 -3.24 -8.09
C LEU A 158 4.71 -3.66 -6.64
N ALA A 159 3.48 -4.04 -6.30
CA ALA A 159 3.17 -4.69 -5.03
C ALA A 159 3.19 -6.20 -5.21
N VAL A 160 3.90 -6.89 -4.32
CA VAL A 160 4.04 -8.35 -4.31
C VAL A 160 3.60 -8.91 -2.96
N PRO A 161 3.05 -10.13 -2.91
CA PRO A 161 2.78 -10.80 -1.64
C PRO A 161 4.09 -11.01 -0.87
N GLY A 162 3.99 -11.18 0.42
CA GLY A 162 5.15 -11.23 1.28
C GLY A 162 5.35 -12.51 2.08
N PRO A 163 6.38 -12.53 2.92
CA PRO A 163 7.38 -11.45 3.14
C PRO A 163 8.28 -11.18 1.92
N TYR A 164 8.42 -9.91 1.55
CA TYR A 164 9.33 -9.48 0.48
C TYR A 164 10.67 -9.01 1.06
N LEU A 165 11.73 -9.72 0.75
CA LEU A 165 13.10 -9.42 1.18
C LEU A 165 13.73 -8.38 0.26
N GLN A 166 13.76 -7.13 0.69
CA GLN A 166 14.10 -5.97 -0.13
C GLN A 166 15.52 -6.02 -0.68
N ASP A 167 16.49 -6.42 0.15
CA ASP A 167 17.91 -6.52 -0.26
C ASP A 167 18.16 -7.68 -1.22
N GLU A 168 17.35 -8.74 -1.15
CA GLU A 168 17.47 -9.92 -2.01
C GLU A 168 16.59 -9.81 -3.27
N GLY A 169 15.60 -8.93 -3.27
CA GLY A 169 14.69 -8.71 -4.40
C GLY A 169 13.70 -9.85 -4.66
N ARG A 170 13.44 -10.70 -3.66
CA ARG A 170 12.58 -11.89 -3.79
C ARG A 170 11.57 -12.02 -2.66
N ILE A 171 10.57 -12.85 -2.87
CA ILE A 171 9.60 -13.25 -1.86
C ILE A 171 10.19 -14.41 -1.05
N ALA A 172 10.11 -14.36 0.29
CA ALA A 172 10.63 -15.42 1.16
C ALA A 172 9.70 -16.63 1.21
N VAL A 173 8.40 -16.38 1.43
CA VAL A 173 7.36 -17.41 1.49
C VAL A 173 6.09 -16.83 0.90
N VAL A 174 5.42 -17.57 0.04
CA VAL A 174 4.03 -17.27 -0.36
C VAL A 174 3.22 -18.52 -0.14
N THR A 175 2.26 -18.45 0.76
CA THR A 175 1.34 -19.56 1.06
C THR A 175 0.64 -20.01 -0.23
N GLN A 176 0.73 -21.31 -0.54
CA GLN A 176 0.20 -21.95 -1.75
C GLN A 176 0.84 -21.51 -3.10
N MET A 177 2.01 -20.84 -3.07
CA MET A 177 2.77 -20.48 -4.28
C MET A 177 4.27 -20.83 -4.11
N PRO A 178 4.63 -22.08 -3.79
CA PRO A 178 6.00 -22.43 -3.39
C PRO A 178 7.03 -22.19 -4.50
N SER A 179 6.65 -22.23 -5.75
CA SER A 179 7.55 -22.02 -6.87
C SER A 179 8.05 -20.57 -7.01
N TRP A 180 7.28 -19.59 -6.50
CA TRP A 180 7.61 -18.17 -6.66
C TRP A 180 8.74 -17.67 -5.75
N HIS A 181 9.15 -18.42 -4.73
CA HIS A 181 10.28 -18.04 -3.87
C HIS A 181 11.65 -17.99 -4.61
N ASN A 182 11.75 -18.66 -5.76
CA ASN A 182 12.96 -18.64 -6.60
C ASN A 182 13.02 -17.43 -7.54
N ILE A 183 11.94 -16.68 -7.69
CA ILE A 183 11.88 -15.53 -8.58
C ILE A 183 12.49 -14.32 -7.88
N ASN A 184 13.50 -13.73 -8.50
CA ASN A 184 14.03 -12.44 -8.09
C ASN A 184 13.33 -11.33 -8.88
N PHE A 185 12.25 -10.78 -8.31
CA PHE A 185 11.46 -9.74 -8.94
C PHE A 185 12.27 -8.50 -9.29
N LEU A 186 13.24 -8.13 -8.46
CA LEU A 186 14.09 -6.99 -8.76
C LEU A 186 14.89 -7.19 -10.05
N ASN A 187 15.48 -8.38 -10.22
CA ASN A 187 16.25 -8.70 -11.44
C ASN A 187 15.37 -8.83 -12.68
N GLU A 188 14.13 -9.33 -12.51
CA GLU A 188 13.17 -9.45 -13.62
C GLU A 188 12.73 -8.10 -14.18
N PHE A 189 12.62 -7.07 -13.35
CA PHE A 189 11.96 -5.82 -13.75
C PHE A 189 12.85 -4.58 -13.75
N LYS A 190 13.96 -4.54 -13.00
CA LYS A 190 14.78 -3.32 -12.77
C LYS A 190 15.31 -2.65 -14.03
N ASP A 191 15.65 -3.43 -15.05
CA ASP A 191 16.23 -2.95 -16.31
C ASP A 191 15.29 -3.14 -17.52
N GLU A 192 14.05 -3.64 -17.28
CA GLU A 192 13.07 -3.95 -18.32
C GLU A 192 12.46 -2.68 -18.93
N PHE A 193 12.21 -1.68 -18.08
CA PHE A 193 11.58 -0.44 -18.48
C PHE A 193 12.56 0.73 -18.33
N ASN A 194 12.59 1.64 -19.29
CA ASN A 194 13.37 2.88 -19.16
C ASN A 194 12.65 3.88 -18.20
N LYS A 195 12.29 3.39 -17.01
CA LYS A 195 11.60 4.14 -15.95
C LYS A 195 12.06 3.64 -14.59
N PRO A 196 12.12 4.50 -13.55
CA PRO A 196 12.29 4.06 -12.16
C PRO A 196 11.25 3.00 -11.80
N PHE A 197 11.73 1.89 -11.20
CA PHE A 197 10.89 0.75 -10.82
C PHE A 197 11.06 0.46 -9.33
N PHE A 198 9.94 0.36 -8.62
CA PHE A 198 9.91 0.17 -7.16
C PHE A 198 9.06 -1.05 -6.81
N ILE A 199 9.56 -1.86 -5.88
CA ILE A 199 8.83 -3.04 -5.40
C ILE A 199 8.52 -2.85 -3.93
N VAL A 200 7.31 -3.22 -3.52
CA VAL A 200 6.81 -3.11 -2.16
C VAL A 200 6.02 -4.36 -1.78
N HIS A 201 6.08 -4.75 -0.51
CA HIS A 201 5.20 -5.77 0.05
C HIS A 201 3.74 -5.30 0.07
N ASP A 202 2.77 -6.16 -0.20
CA ASP A 202 1.35 -5.82 -0.34
C ASP A 202 0.74 -5.15 0.90
N GLY A 203 1.07 -5.62 2.11
CA GLY A 203 0.65 -4.97 3.36
C GLY A 203 1.19 -3.53 3.48
N ASN A 204 2.45 -3.32 3.10
CA ASN A 204 3.06 -1.99 3.06
C ASN A 204 2.46 -1.12 1.95
N ALA A 205 2.12 -1.70 0.81
CA ALA A 205 1.40 -1.02 -0.27
C ALA A 205 0.04 -0.50 0.22
N GLY A 206 -0.76 -1.36 0.86
CA GLY A 206 -2.03 -0.97 1.43
C GLY A 206 -1.90 0.16 2.47
N ALA A 207 -0.86 0.12 3.32
CA ALA A 207 -0.59 1.18 4.27
C ALA A 207 -0.28 2.52 3.58
N LEU A 208 0.54 2.50 2.52
CA LEU A 208 0.83 3.69 1.72
C LEU A 208 -0.42 4.23 1.01
N ALA A 209 -1.26 3.34 0.46
CA ALA A 209 -2.51 3.75 -0.16
C ALA A 209 -3.43 4.50 0.80
N GLU A 210 -3.62 3.95 1.99
CA GLU A 210 -4.45 4.58 3.03
C GLU A 210 -3.81 5.86 3.56
N TRP A 211 -2.50 5.90 3.73
CA TRP A 211 -1.79 7.09 4.18
C TRP A 211 -1.90 8.26 3.20
N TRP A 212 -1.75 7.98 1.91
CA TRP A 212 -1.70 8.99 0.87
C TRP A 212 -3.08 9.39 0.34
N PHE A 213 -4.02 8.44 0.26
CA PHE A 213 -5.29 8.60 -0.45
C PHE A 213 -6.52 8.25 0.39
N GLY A 214 -6.32 7.72 1.60
CA GLY A 214 -7.40 7.42 2.53
C GLY A 214 -8.01 8.69 3.13
N GLU A 215 -9.31 8.64 3.44
CA GLU A 215 -10.00 9.73 4.10
C GLU A 215 -9.73 9.68 5.61
N HIS A 216 -9.16 10.74 6.17
CA HIS A 216 -8.84 10.86 7.59
C HIS A 216 -9.38 12.17 8.15
N GLU A 217 -10.11 12.08 9.27
CA GLU A 217 -10.68 13.26 9.94
C GLU A 217 -9.63 14.19 10.56
N LYS A 218 -8.47 13.64 10.91
CA LYS A 218 -7.36 14.34 11.57
C LYS A 218 -6.02 13.90 10.98
N PRO A 219 -4.99 14.75 11.06
CA PRO A 219 -3.63 14.30 10.77
C PRO A 219 -3.24 13.10 11.63
N LEU A 220 -2.74 12.05 11.00
CA LEU A 220 -2.30 10.83 11.65
C LEU A 220 -0.80 10.91 11.99
N HIS A 221 -0.41 10.33 13.11
CA HIS A 221 0.99 10.04 13.43
C HIS A 221 1.32 8.59 13.06
N THR A 222 0.46 7.64 13.47
CA THR A 222 0.67 6.21 13.21
C THR A 222 -0.57 5.59 12.58
N LEU A 223 -0.39 4.96 11.43
CA LEU A 223 -1.42 4.17 10.73
C LEU A 223 -0.99 2.72 10.65
N ALA A 224 -1.89 1.81 10.98
CA ALA A 224 -1.76 0.39 10.71
C ALA A 224 -2.76 -0.01 9.62
N TYR A 225 -2.26 -0.53 8.50
CA TYR A 225 -3.09 -1.22 7.53
C TYR A 225 -3.08 -2.70 7.83
N PHE A 226 -4.25 -3.30 7.92
CA PHE A 226 -4.44 -4.72 8.19
C PHE A 226 -5.05 -5.38 6.95
N LEU A 227 -4.21 -6.04 6.18
CA LEU A 227 -4.60 -6.82 5.01
C LEU A 227 -5.19 -8.14 5.46
N VAL A 228 -6.44 -8.42 5.09
CA VAL A 228 -7.12 -9.69 5.33
C VAL A 228 -7.79 -10.15 4.04
N GLY A 229 -7.13 -11.08 3.38
CA GLY A 229 -7.54 -11.60 2.06
C GLY A 229 -7.07 -13.04 1.88
N GLU A 230 -6.48 -13.32 0.73
CA GLU A 230 -5.86 -14.63 0.45
C GLU A 230 -4.79 -15.00 1.47
N GLY A 231 -4.04 -14.02 1.94
CA GLY A 231 -3.17 -14.08 3.10
C GLY A 231 -3.59 -13.06 4.16
N VAL A 232 -2.81 -12.99 5.24
CA VAL A 232 -2.96 -12.01 6.31
C VAL A 232 -1.64 -11.30 6.53
N GLY A 233 -1.64 -9.98 6.37
CA GLY A 233 -0.45 -9.17 6.52
C GLY A 233 -0.75 -7.80 7.11
N SER A 234 0.28 -7.00 7.33
CA SER A 234 0.08 -5.60 7.70
C SER A 234 1.21 -4.70 7.22
N GLY A 235 0.90 -3.41 7.16
CA GLY A 235 1.89 -2.36 6.95
C GLY A 235 1.69 -1.26 7.98
N ILE A 236 2.78 -0.73 8.51
CA ILE A 236 2.75 0.30 9.54
C ILE A 236 3.45 1.55 9.01
N ILE A 237 2.79 2.68 9.16
CA ILE A 237 3.40 4.00 8.92
C ILE A 237 3.46 4.76 10.23
N GLU A 238 4.63 5.25 10.59
CA GLU A 238 4.88 6.08 11.76
C GLU A 238 5.58 7.37 11.35
N GLY A 239 5.01 8.51 11.73
CA GLY A 239 5.55 9.82 11.36
C GLY A 239 5.73 10.03 9.85
N GLY A 240 4.89 9.38 9.03
CA GLY A 240 4.96 9.43 7.56
C GLY A 240 5.99 8.51 6.92
N ASN A 241 6.57 7.56 7.66
CA ASN A 241 7.54 6.59 7.15
C ASN A 241 7.04 5.17 7.37
N LEU A 242 7.23 4.29 6.38
CA LEU A 242 6.98 2.87 6.54
C LEU A 242 7.95 2.25 7.55
N LEU A 243 7.42 1.42 8.45
CA LEU A 243 8.20 0.57 9.34
C LEU A 243 8.63 -0.68 8.57
N LEU A 244 9.84 -0.68 8.02
CA LEU A 244 10.32 -1.75 7.15
C LEU A 244 11.09 -2.85 7.91
N GLY A 245 11.70 -2.52 9.06
CA GLY A 245 12.65 -3.42 9.72
C GLY A 245 13.94 -3.60 8.92
N VAL A 246 14.77 -4.53 9.35
CA VAL A 246 16.13 -4.73 8.77
C VAL A 246 16.07 -5.28 7.34
N GLN A 247 15.14 -6.18 7.07
CA GLN A 247 15.04 -6.89 5.78
C GLN A 247 13.87 -6.41 4.91
N GLY A 248 13.14 -5.38 5.33
CA GLY A 248 11.91 -4.94 4.64
C GLY A 248 10.65 -5.72 5.01
N ALA A 249 10.75 -6.67 5.94
CA ALA A 249 9.69 -7.62 6.33
C ALA A 249 9.20 -7.40 7.78
N ALA A 250 9.07 -6.15 8.21
CA ALA A 250 8.45 -5.86 9.51
C ALA A 250 6.93 -6.05 9.45
N SER A 251 6.34 -6.28 10.64
CA SER A 251 4.87 -6.35 10.80
C SER A 251 4.19 -7.54 10.12
N GLU A 252 4.85 -8.69 10.09
CA GLU A 252 4.31 -9.98 9.61
C GLU A 252 3.33 -10.57 10.63
N ILE A 253 2.26 -9.83 10.97
CA ILE A 253 1.31 -10.23 12.02
C ILE A 253 0.47 -11.45 11.66
N GLY A 254 0.32 -11.75 10.36
CA GLY A 254 -0.33 -12.98 9.91
C GLY A 254 0.37 -14.25 10.42
N HIS A 255 1.67 -14.15 10.72
CA HIS A 255 2.49 -15.27 11.18
C HIS A 255 2.79 -15.28 12.68
N ILE A 256 2.14 -14.42 13.48
CA ILE A 256 2.18 -14.56 14.93
C ILE A 256 1.24 -15.69 15.38
N SER A 257 1.65 -16.46 16.40
CA SER A 257 0.82 -17.51 16.97
C SER A 257 -0.30 -16.91 17.82
N VAL A 258 -1.54 -17.16 17.43
CA VAL A 258 -2.73 -16.90 18.25
C VAL A 258 -3.16 -18.15 19.02
N ASP A 259 -2.67 -19.31 18.63
CA ASP A 259 -2.78 -20.57 19.33
C ASP A 259 -1.44 -21.33 19.23
N VAL A 260 -0.66 -21.33 20.29
CA VAL A 260 0.67 -21.96 20.32
C VAL A 260 0.66 -23.49 20.11
N LYS A 261 -0.51 -24.12 20.22
CA LYS A 261 -0.74 -25.54 19.97
C LYS A 261 -1.54 -25.78 18.68
N GLY A 262 -1.81 -24.72 17.93
CA GLY A 262 -2.57 -24.75 16.70
C GLY A 262 -1.86 -25.47 15.54
N PRO A 263 -2.47 -25.50 14.35
CA PRO A 263 -1.93 -26.19 13.20
C PRO A 263 -0.59 -25.57 12.74
N ARG A 264 0.21 -26.39 12.07
CA ARG A 264 1.48 -25.94 11.46
C ARG A 264 1.19 -25.02 10.27
N CYS A 265 1.88 -23.89 10.22
CA CYS A 265 1.86 -22.94 9.10
C CYS A 265 2.98 -23.27 8.09
N GLU A 266 2.79 -22.91 6.82
CA GLU A 266 3.82 -23.06 5.78
C GLU A 266 5.08 -22.23 6.07
N CYS A 267 4.98 -21.15 6.86
CA CYS A 267 6.13 -20.37 7.32
C CYS A 267 7.02 -21.12 8.34
N GLY A 268 6.59 -22.32 8.79
CA GLY A 268 7.30 -23.16 9.76
C GLY A 268 6.83 -22.98 11.21
N ASN A 269 6.10 -21.92 11.54
CA ASN A 269 5.51 -21.64 12.85
C ASN A 269 4.19 -22.43 13.05
N TYR A 270 3.60 -22.34 14.24
CA TYR A 270 2.34 -23.00 14.62
C TYR A 270 1.30 -21.98 15.06
N GLY A 271 0.04 -22.23 14.67
CA GLY A 271 -1.13 -21.43 15.07
C GLY A 271 -1.07 -19.99 14.63
N CYS A 272 -0.48 -19.71 13.46
CA CYS A 272 -0.43 -18.38 12.87
C CYS A 272 -1.83 -17.80 12.65
N LEU A 273 -2.01 -16.50 12.87
CA LEU A 273 -3.28 -15.80 12.72
C LEU A 273 -3.92 -16.04 11.33
N GLU A 274 -3.11 -16.09 10.27
CA GLU A 274 -3.56 -16.37 8.90
C GLU A 274 -4.36 -17.67 8.79
N LEU A 275 -4.01 -18.70 9.56
CA LEU A 275 -4.69 -19.99 9.55
C LEU A 275 -6.10 -19.95 10.18
N TYR A 276 -6.54 -18.79 10.69
CA TYR A 276 -7.83 -18.63 11.35
C TYR A 276 -8.75 -17.58 10.72
N CYS A 277 -8.24 -16.62 9.94
CA CYS A 277 -9.07 -15.55 9.41
C CYS A 277 -8.82 -15.16 7.94
N SER A 278 -8.00 -15.91 7.21
CA SER A 278 -7.81 -15.66 5.77
C SER A 278 -9.01 -16.12 4.93
N ALA A 279 -9.11 -15.63 3.69
CA ALA A 279 -10.19 -16.02 2.77
C ALA A 279 -10.25 -17.52 2.49
N PRO A 280 -9.11 -18.25 2.31
CA PRO A 280 -9.12 -19.71 2.23
C PRO A 280 -9.74 -20.39 3.45
N VAL A 281 -9.50 -19.84 4.64
CA VAL A 281 -10.10 -20.38 5.88
C VAL A 281 -11.61 -20.15 5.88
N MET A 282 -12.06 -18.95 5.53
CA MET A 282 -13.50 -18.65 5.43
C MET A 282 -14.19 -19.56 4.41
N TYR A 283 -13.56 -19.77 3.23
CA TYR A 283 -14.06 -20.72 2.24
C TYR A 283 -14.17 -22.16 2.78
N LYS A 284 -13.12 -22.61 3.47
CA LYS A 284 -13.12 -23.95 4.11
C LYS A 284 -14.27 -24.10 5.11
N LEU A 285 -14.46 -23.12 5.98
CA LEU A 285 -15.55 -23.10 6.96
C LEU A 285 -16.92 -23.07 6.29
N ALA A 286 -17.07 -22.25 5.24
CA ALA A 286 -18.29 -22.17 4.45
C ALA A 286 -18.63 -23.53 3.81
N LYS A 287 -17.66 -24.18 3.20
CA LYS A 287 -17.82 -25.52 2.58
C LYS A 287 -18.26 -26.57 3.59
N GLN A 288 -17.85 -26.46 4.83
CA GLN A 288 -18.23 -27.40 5.90
C GLN A 288 -19.60 -27.10 6.52
N ARG A 289 -19.95 -25.82 6.69
CA ARG A 289 -21.10 -25.40 7.51
C ARG A 289 -22.27 -24.84 6.70
N VAL A 290 -22.00 -24.26 5.52
CA VAL A 290 -22.97 -23.52 4.67
C VAL A 290 -22.75 -23.83 3.19
N PRO A 291 -22.58 -25.12 2.80
CA PRO A 291 -22.26 -25.45 1.40
C PRO A 291 -23.32 -24.95 0.42
N GLU A 292 -24.57 -24.78 0.89
CA GLU A 292 -25.69 -24.29 0.09
C GLU A 292 -25.54 -22.84 -0.41
N CYS A 293 -24.68 -22.02 0.20
CA CYS A 293 -24.40 -20.67 -0.28
C CYS A 293 -23.30 -20.61 -1.34
N LEU A 294 -22.56 -21.71 -1.53
CA LEU A 294 -21.48 -21.79 -2.49
C LEU A 294 -22.01 -22.32 -3.83
N LEU A 295 -21.83 -21.52 -4.90
CA LEU A 295 -22.16 -21.95 -6.25
C LEU A 295 -21.06 -22.86 -6.80
N GLU A 296 -21.44 -23.81 -7.68
CA GLU A 296 -20.47 -24.55 -8.47
C GLU A 296 -19.66 -23.59 -9.37
N GLY A 297 -18.34 -23.72 -9.35
CA GLY A 297 -17.46 -22.96 -10.23
C GLY A 297 -16.78 -21.73 -9.60
N TYR A 298 -16.87 -21.50 -8.29
CA TYR A 298 -16.02 -20.50 -7.65
C TYR A 298 -14.54 -20.82 -7.87
N GLN A 299 -13.85 -19.93 -8.56
CA GLN A 299 -12.41 -20.06 -8.83
C GLN A 299 -11.57 -19.35 -7.77
N GLN A 300 -12.14 -18.35 -7.11
CA GLN A 300 -11.45 -17.51 -6.12
C GLN A 300 -12.10 -17.61 -4.75
N ASN A 301 -11.28 -17.64 -3.68
CA ASN A 301 -11.77 -17.63 -2.30
C ASN A 301 -12.57 -16.35 -1.98
N SER A 302 -12.23 -15.23 -2.60
CA SER A 302 -12.94 -13.96 -2.44
C SER A 302 -14.41 -14.02 -2.84
N ASP A 303 -14.76 -14.79 -3.88
CA ASP A 303 -16.15 -14.96 -4.33
C ASP A 303 -16.95 -15.80 -3.33
N ALA A 304 -16.32 -16.84 -2.80
CA ALA A 304 -16.91 -17.64 -1.74
C ALA A 304 -17.15 -16.82 -0.46
N CYS A 305 -16.21 -15.93 -0.09
CA CYS A 305 -16.40 -15.00 1.02
C CYS A 305 -17.61 -14.08 0.79
N ASN A 306 -17.75 -13.52 -0.41
CA ASN A 306 -18.91 -12.70 -0.75
C ASN A 306 -20.22 -13.45 -0.60
N ALA A 307 -20.30 -14.71 -1.08
CA ALA A 307 -21.49 -15.55 -0.93
C ALA A 307 -21.85 -15.79 0.54
N VAL A 308 -20.86 -16.01 1.40
CA VAL A 308 -21.07 -16.15 2.85
C VAL A 308 -21.62 -14.85 3.45
N PHE A 309 -21.06 -13.70 3.08
CA PHE A 309 -21.55 -12.40 3.56
C PHE A 309 -23.00 -12.15 3.11
N GLU A 310 -23.35 -12.44 1.85
CA GLU A 310 -24.73 -12.30 1.36
C GLU A 310 -25.68 -13.25 2.08
N ALA A 311 -25.29 -14.51 2.30
CA ALA A 311 -26.10 -15.45 3.08
C ALA A 311 -26.30 -14.96 4.53
N ALA A 312 -25.26 -14.42 5.16
CA ALA A 312 -25.34 -13.86 6.50
C ALA A 312 -26.26 -12.63 6.56
N ARG A 313 -26.19 -11.72 5.58
CA ARG A 313 -27.12 -10.58 5.45
C ARG A 313 -28.56 -11.04 5.23
N GLY A 314 -28.75 -12.17 4.52
CA GLY A 314 -30.03 -12.83 4.36
C GLY A 314 -30.56 -13.56 5.59
N GLY A 315 -29.83 -13.52 6.71
CA GLY A 315 -30.23 -14.13 8.00
C GLY A 315 -29.89 -15.61 8.15
N ASN A 316 -29.03 -16.18 7.30
CA ASN A 316 -28.53 -17.54 7.48
C ASN A 316 -27.67 -17.62 8.75
N LYS A 317 -28.15 -18.34 9.77
CA LYS A 317 -27.51 -18.41 11.08
C LYS A 317 -26.11 -19.04 11.02
N LYS A 318 -25.92 -20.07 10.20
CA LYS A 318 -24.61 -20.73 10.06
C LYS A 318 -23.59 -19.82 9.35
N ALA A 319 -24.04 -19.05 8.34
CA ALA A 319 -23.20 -18.05 7.71
C ALA A 319 -22.79 -16.95 8.71
N LEU A 320 -23.71 -16.49 9.57
CA LEU A 320 -23.41 -15.57 10.66
C LEU A 320 -22.40 -16.13 11.66
N GLU A 321 -22.46 -17.44 11.98
CA GLU A 321 -21.46 -18.10 12.82
C GLU A 321 -20.07 -18.10 12.18
N VAL A 322 -19.98 -18.38 10.86
CA VAL A 322 -18.71 -18.30 10.13
C VAL A 322 -18.16 -16.88 10.13
N VAL A 323 -19.00 -15.88 9.84
CA VAL A 323 -18.59 -14.46 9.87
C VAL A 323 -18.12 -14.05 11.27
N ARG A 324 -18.80 -14.51 12.33
CA ARG A 324 -18.42 -14.24 13.72
C ARG A 324 -17.04 -14.81 14.03
N GLU A 325 -16.78 -16.08 13.71
CA GLU A 325 -15.50 -16.73 13.96
C GLU A 325 -14.35 -16.02 13.26
N ILE A 326 -14.50 -15.69 11.99
CA ILE A 326 -13.52 -14.92 11.22
C ILE A 326 -13.32 -13.52 11.85
N GLY A 327 -14.40 -12.82 12.20
CA GLY A 327 -14.36 -11.49 12.79
C GLY A 327 -13.66 -11.46 14.15
N GLU A 328 -13.81 -12.50 14.97
CA GLU A 328 -13.14 -12.64 16.25
C GLU A 328 -11.62 -12.73 16.08
N TYR A 329 -11.11 -13.54 15.13
CA TYR A 329 -9.68 -13.63 14.85
C TYR A 329 -9.12 -12.35 14.23
N ILE A 330 -9.88 -11.66 13.36
CA ILE A 330 -9.51 -10.32 12.90
C ILE A 330 -9.40 -9.35 14.09
N GLY A 331 -10.31 -9.44 15.05
CA GLY A 331 -10.26 -8.71 16.31
C GLY A 331 -8.98 -8.95 17.09
N TYR A 332 -8.52 -10.21 17.20
CA TYR A 332 -7.24 -10.54 17.87
C TYR A 332 -6.04 -9.94 17.11
N GLY A 333 -6.07 -9.93 15.78
CA GLY A 333 -5.08 -9.21 14.97
C GLY A 333 -5.06 -7.72 15.29
N CYS A 334 -6.22 -7.08 15.40
CA CYS A 334 -6.32 -5.67 15.80
C CYS A 334 -5.78 -5.43 17.22
N VAL A 335 -6.09 -6.31 18.19
CA VAL A 335 -5.52 -6.24 19.55
C VAL A 335 -4.00 -6.29 19.50
N THR A 336 -3.44 -7.17 18.67
CA THR A 336 -1.98 -7.28 18.49
C THR A 336 -1.39 -5.98 17.93
N LEU A 337 -1.99 -5.42 16.87
CA LEU A 337 -1.55 -4.15 16.29
C LEU A 337 -1.61 -3.00 17.30
N ILE A 338 -2.67 -2.92 18.11
CA ILE A 338 -2.81 -1.90 19.15
C ILE A 338 -1.72 -2.04 20.19
N ASN A 339 -1.51 -3.25 20.71
CA ASN A 339 -0.52 -3.49 21.76
C ASN A 339 0.93 -3.30 21.27
N ALA A 340 1.21 -3.59 19.99
CA ALA A 340 2.56 -3.49 19.43
C ALA A 340 2.91 -2.07 18.97
N TYR A 341 1.96 -1.33 18.39
CA TYR A 341 2.24 -0.07 17.69
C TYR A 341 1.43 1.12 18.21
N ASN A 342 0.37 0.90 18.99
CA ASN A 342 -0.53 1.93 19.51
C ASN A 342 -0.93 2.97 18.43
N PRO A 343 -1.52 2.54 17.28
CA PRO A 343 -1.78 3.42 16.17
C PRO A 343 -2.97 4.36 16.43
N ASP A 344 -3.01 5.51 15.74
CA ASP A 344 -4.20 6.38 15.71
C ASP A 344 -5.37 5.67 15.03
N ILE A 345 -5.06 4.87 14.00
CA ILE A 345 -6.06 4.19 13.19
C ILE A 345 -5.56 2.82 12.70
N ILE A 346 -6.47 1.84 12.71
CA ILE A 346 -6.33 0.58 11.97
C ILE A 346 -7.32 0.60 10.82
N VAL A 347 -6.83 0.41 9.59
CA VAL A 347 -7.65 0.27 8.40
C VAL A 347 -7.58 -1.17 7.92
N ILE A 348 -8.72 -1.86 7.91
CA ILE A 348 -8.84 -3.25 7.44
C ILE A 348 -9.17 -3.20 5.95
N GLY A 349 -8.42 -3.93 5.14
CA GLY A 349 -8.58 -3.97 3.68
C GLY A 349 -8.47 -5.37 3.09
N ASP A 350 -8.49 -5.44 1.75
CA ASP A 350 -8.54 -6.64 0.93
C ASP A 350 -9.91 -7.36 0.95
N SER A 351 -10.00 -8.56 0.39
CA SER A 351 -11.24 -9.24 0.02
C SER A 351 -12.23 -9.48 1.17
N ILE A 352 -11.74 -9.80 2.37
CA ILE A 352 -12.58 -10.01 3.56
C ILE A 352 -13.25 -8.69 4.02
N SER A 353 -12.65 -7.54 3.72
CA SER A 353 -13.20 -6.24 4.10
C SER A 353 -14.57 -5.93 3.46
N ARG A 354 -14.95 -6.63 2.39
CA ARG A 354 -16.29 -6.53 1.75
C ARG A 354 -17.44 -6.89 2.68
N GLY A 355 -17.17 -7.69 3.73
CA GLY A 355 -18.10 -7.98 4.83
C GLY A 355 -18.03 -7.00 5.99
N GLY A 356 -17.49 -5.79 5.78
CA GLY A 356 -17.17 -4.85 6.85
C GLY A 356 -18.35 -4.43 7.72
N ASP A 357 -19.55 -4.33 7.18
CA ASP A 357 -20.79 -4.08 7.91
C ASP A 357 -21.09 -5.17 8.98
N LEU A 358 -20.76 -6.42 8.68
CA LEU A 358 -20.92 -7.55 9.59
C LEU A 358 -19.71 -7.72 10.51
N LEU A 359 -18.50 -7.53 9.97
CA LEU A 359 -17.24 -7.81 10.68
C LEU A 359 -16.87 -6.71 11.67
N LEU A 360 -17.04 -5.45 11.32
CA LEU A 360 -16.56 -4.33 12.13
C LEU A 360 -17.17 -4.26 13.54
N PRO A 361 -18.47 -4.55 13.74
CA PRO A 361 -19.02 -4.64 15.09
C PRO A 361 -18.37 -5.74 15.95
N ILE A 362 -18.09 -6.91 15.35
CA ILE A 362 -17.46 -8.06 16.03
C ILE A 362 -16.02 -7.69 16.40
N VAL A 363 -15.26 -7.16 15.46
CA VAL A 363 -13.88 -6.72 15.68
C VAL A 363 -13.80 -5.70 16.82
N LYS A 364 -14.68 -4.70 16.80
CA LYS A 364 -14.71 -3.65 17.85
C LYS A 364 -15.09 -4.23 19.21
N GLU A 365 -15.97 -5.23 19.26
CA GLU A 365 -16.32 -5.91 20.50
C GLU A 365 -15.12 -6.66 21.09
N VAL A 366 -14.41 -7.45 20.26
CA VAL A 366 -13.20 -8.17 20.70
C VAL A 366 -12.14 -7.20 21.20
N VAL A 367 -11.88 -6.14 20.46
CA VAL A 367 -10.89 -5.12 20.85
C VAL A 367 -11.28 -4.50 22.20
N LYS A 368 -12.54 -4.08 22.37
CA LYS A 368 -13.04 -3.51 23.63
C LYS A 368 -12.83 -4.44 24.84
N GLN A 369 -12.99 -5.75 24.65
CA GLN A 369 -12.88 -6.73 25.72
C GLN A 369 -11.43 -7.10 26.08
N ARG A 370 -10.46 -6.81 25.19
CA ARG A 370 -9.13 -7.41 25.29
C ARG A 370 -7.97 -6.42 25.34
N ILE A 371 -8.21 -5.14 25.16
CA ILE A 371 -7.18 -4.12 25.33
C ILE A 371 -7.39 -3.34 26.62
N ILE A 372 -6.35 -2.64 27.03
CA ILE A 372 -6.39 -1.72 28.17
C ILE A 372 -7.33 -0.56 27.82
N ASP A 373 -8.26 -0.21 28.74
CA ASP A 373 -9.32 0.77 28.49
C ASP A 373 -8.78 2.13 27.99
N GLU A 374 -7.64 2.56 28.50
CA GLU A 374 -6.99 3.81 28.10
C GLU A 374 -6.56 3.82 26.63
N LEU A 375 -6.21 2.65 26.08
CA LEU A 375 -5.85 2.50 24.66
C LEU A 375 -7.10 2.42 23.78
N HIS A 376 -8.17 1.77 24.25
CA HIS A 376 -9.40 1.59 23.47
C HIS A 376 -10.02 2.92 23.02
N THR A 377 -10.00 3.94 23.87
CA THR A 377 -10.66 5.23 23.60
C THR A 377 -9.98 6.08 22.55
N LYS A 378 -8.79 5.72 22.11
CA LYS A 378 -7.95 6.54 21.21
C LYS A 378 -7.80 5.95 19.81
N VAL A 379 -7.90 4.63 19.65
CA VAL A 379 -7.71 3.98 18.36
C VAL A 379 -9.00 3.98 17.53
N GLN A 380 -8.90 4.37 16.28
CA GLN A 380 -9.97 4.21 15.29
C GLN A 380 -9.81 2.89 14.55
N ILE A 381 -10.90 2.15 14.32
CA ILE A 381 -10.90 0.94 13.49
C ILE A 381 -11.95 1.12 12.41
N LYS A 382 -11.53 1.06 11.15
CA LYS A 382 -12.43 1.20 9.99
C LYS A 382 -12.05 0.22 8.87
N ILE A 383 -12.98 0.07 7.93
CA ILE A 383 -12.73 -0.60 6.66
C ILE A 383 -12.16 0.41 5.66
N SER A 384 -11.29 -0.04 4.75
CA SER A 384 -10.81 0.78 3.64
C SER A 384 -11.98 1.33 2.83
N SER A 385 -11.92 2.62 2.52
CA SER A 385 -12.91 3.33 1.68
C SER A 385 -12.40 3.61 0.27
N LEU A 386 -11.21 3.10 -0.07
CA LEU A 386 -10.63 3.28 -1.40
C LEU A 386 -11.49 2.58 -2.47
N LYS A 387 -11.69 3.25 -3.60
CA LYS A 387 -12.57 2.79 -4.68
C LYS A 387 -11.99 1.63 -5.49
N VAL A 388 -10.70 1.45 -5.41
CA VAL A 388 -9.93 0.40 -6.09
C VAL A 388 -9.14 -0.34 -5.04
N ASP A 389 -8.70 -1.54 -5.35
CA ASP A 389 -7.90 -2.38 -4.46
C ASP A 389 -6.75 -1.58 -3.81
N PRO A 390 -6.69 -1.51 -2.46
CA PRO A 390 -5.67 -0.74 -1.75
C PRO A 390 -4.23 -1.14 -2.10
N THR A 391 -3.98 -2.41 -2.44
CA THR A 391 -2.65 -2.89 -2.82
C THR A 391 -2.23 -2.35 -4.18
N LEU A 392 -3.17 -2.31 -5.16
CA LEU A 392 -2.91 -1.70 -6.47
C LEU A 392 -2.64 -0.19 -6.35
N TYR A 393 -3.46 0.51 -5.56
CA TYR A 393 -3.24 1.91 -5.22
C TYR A 393 -1.90 2.12 -4.55
N GLY A 394 -1.56 1.25 -3.62
CA GLY A 394 -0.34 1.31 -2.83
C GLY A 394 0.92 1.05 -3.63
N ALA A 395 0.84 0.23 -4.68
CA ALA A 395 1.94 0.08 -5.63
C ALA A 395 2.29 1.43 -6.28
N ALA A 396 1.28 2.18 -6.73
CA ALA A 396 1.49 3.53 -7.27
C ALA A 396 1.95 4.51 -6.18
N ALA A 397 1.37 4.42 -4.97
CA ALA A 397 1.76 5.25 -3.83
C ALA A 397 3.22 5.04 -3.43
N ALA A 398 3.73 3.79 -3.46
CA ALA A 398 5.13 3.48 -3.17
C ALA A 398 6.09 4.16 -4.15
N ALA A 399 5.79 4.11 -5.44
CA ALA A 399 6.58 4.81 -6.45
C ALA A 399 6.47 6.34 -6.28
N THR A 400 5.27 6.85 -5.99
CA THR A 400 5.03 8.27 -5.70
C THR A 400 5.84 8.72 -4.48
N ASP A 401 5.78 7.99 -3.37
CA ASP A 401 6.51 8.33 -2.13
C ASP A 401 8.02 8.40 -2.38
N LYS A 402 8.59 7.42 -3.08
CA LYS A 402 10.02 7.41 -3.42
C LYS A 402 10.42 8.57 -4.33
N LEU A 403 9.62 8.89 -5.34
CA LEU A 403 9.88 10.04 -6.21
C LEU A 403 9.75 11.37 -5.45
N LEU A 404 8.75 11.49 -4.57
CA LEU A 404 8.55 12.71 -3.78
C LEU A 404 9.58 12.87 -2.65
N GLN A 405 10.20 11.77 -2.19
CA GLN A 405 11.37 11.83 -1.30
C GLN A 405 12.62 12.34 -2.02
N MET A 406 12.72 12.11 -3.33
CA MET A 406 13.85 12.54 -4.17
C MET A 406 13.34 13.24 -5.45
N PRO A 407 12.80 14.47 -5.35
CA PRO A 407 12.23 15.18 -6.50
C PRO A 407 13.20 15.35 -7.69
N SER A 408 14.52 15.38 -7.45
CA SER A 408 15.52 15.42 -8.52
C SER A 408 15.47 14.20 -9.45
N ALA A 409 14.94 13.06 -8.99
CA ALA A 409 14.75 11.89 -9.83
C ALA A 409 13.77 12.15 -11.01
N PHE A 410 12.85 13.12 -10.88
CA PHE A 410 11.96 13.53 -11.99
C PHE A 410 12.70 14.16 -13.17
N LEU A 411 13.87 14.77 -12.97
CA LEU A 411 14.68 15.33 -14.05
C LEU A 411 15.27 14.23 -14.93
N ALA A 412 15.73 13.14 -14.32
CA ALA A 412 16.34 12.03 -15.03
C ALA A 412 15.35 11.25 -15.91
N VAL A 413 14.06 11.45 -15.76
CA VAL A 413 13.00 10.76 -16.52
C VAL A 413 12.57 11.54 -17.76
N LYS A 414 12.95 12.83 -17.86
CA LYS A 414 12.53 13.73 -18.95
C LYS A 414 13.55 13.84 -20.09
N GLU A 415 14.77 13.33 -19.88
CA GLU A 415 15.81 13.19 -20.90
C GLU A 415 15.73 11.81 -21.59
#